data_e2c54a9eab50ac08adc31f34283f640c
#
_entry.id   e2c54a9eab50ac08adc31f34283f640c
#
_cell.length_a   1.000
_cell.length_b   1.000
_cell.length_c   1.000
_cell.angle_alpha   90.00
_cell.angle_beta   90.00
_cell.angle_gamma   90.00
#
_symmetry.space_group_name_H-M   'P 1'
#
loop_
_entity.id
_entity.type
_entity.pdbx_description
1 polymer ?
#
loop_
_entity_poly.entity_id
_entity_poly.type
_entity_poly.pdbx_seq_one_letter_code
_entity_poly.pdbx_strand_id
1 'polypeptide(L)'
;MEELINLKINNMPISVKKGTKILQAAQMLHIDIPHLCYHPDQRIKARCRICSVEVVGQRRLLAACSTECWEGMEVFTDTKVVRDTQRGILQLIMADHEENCLTCPRNGNCVLQKLCSRFNVLRPNIPHVGQHIEKRGANPSLVHDPEKCV
;
A
#
# COMPACT_ATOMS: atom_id res chain seq x y z
N MET A 1 13.21 17.67 24.87
CA MET A 1 11.95 16.90 25.17
C MET A 1 11.37 16.50 23.82
N GLU A 2 11.12 15.21 23.60
CA GLU A 2 10.48 14.76 22.35
C GLU A 2 8.99 15.15 22.41
N GLU A 3 8.54 15.90 21.42
CA GLU A 3 7.15 16.34 21.30
C GLU A 3 6.27 15.11 20.92
N LEU A 4 5.38 14.73 21.83
CA LEU A 4 4.41 13.66 21.61
C LEU A 4 3.14 14.23 20.99
N ILE A 5 2.57 13.49 20.05
CA ILE A 5 1.34 13.82 19.34
C ILE A 5 0.30 12.76 19.69
N ASN A 6 -0.88 13.21 20.08
CA ASN A 6 -2.02 12.35 20.41
C ASN A 6 -2.99 12.30 19.23
N LEU A 7 -3.36 11.08 18.82
CA LEU A 7 -4.31 10.87 17.75
C LEU A 7 -5.15 9.61 17.99
N LYS A 8 -6.14 9.38 17.15
CA LYS A 8 -6.97 8.17 17.18
C LYS A 8 -6.91 7.46 15.82
N ILE A 9 -6.76 6.15 15.84
CA ILE A 9 -6.88 5.29 14.67
C ILE A 9 -7.98 4.27 14.94
N ASN A 10 -9.04 4.26 14.13
CA ASN A 10 -10.25 3.45 14.33
C ASN A 10 -10.79 3.56 15.77
N ASN A 11 -10.89 4.79 16.28
CA ASN A 11 -11.29 5.14 17.65
C ASN A 11 -10.32 4.69 18.77
N MET A 12 -9.20 4.05 18.45
CA MET A 12 -8.18 3.69 19.43
C MET A 12 -7.20 4.85 19.63
N PRO A 13 -7.05 5.38 20.84
CA PRO A 13 -6.11 6.46 21.11
C PRO A 13 -4.66 5.96 21.11
N ILE A 14 -3.77 6.76 20.59
CA ILE A 14 -2.32 6.51 20.59
C ILE A 14 -1.55 7.82 20.69
N SER A 15 -0.41 7.78 21.39
CA SER A 15 0.56 8.88 21.44
C SER A 15 1.83 8.46 20.73
N VAL A 16 2.27 9.26 19.76
CA VAL A 16 3.44 8.98 18.94
C VAL A 16 4.38 10.18 18.89
N LYS A 17 5.64 9.98 18.56
CA LYS A 17 6.60 11.07 18.35
C LYS A 17 6.23 11.88 17.11
N LYS A 18 6.49 13.18 17.15
CA LYS A 18 6.36 14.07 16.00
C LYS A 18 7.18 13.54 14.80
N GLY A 19 6.60 13.58 13.62
CA GLY A 19 7.19 13.02 12.39
C GLY A 19 6.86 11.55 12.12
N THR A 20 6.22 10.84 13.09
CA THR A 20 5.72 9.47 12.88
C THR A 20 4.66 9.46 11.78
N LYS A 21 4.75 8.48 10.86
CA LYS A 21 3.75 8.31 9.78
C LYS A 21 2.54 7.52 10.27
N ILE A 22 1.37 7.77 9.66
CA ILE A 22 0.12 7.05 10.01
C ILE A 22 0.32 5.54 9.95
N LEU A 23 1.03 5.03 8.95
CA LEU A 23 1.31 3.59 8.80
C LEU A 23 2.07 3.04 10.00
N GLN A 24 3.08 3.75 10.48
CA GLN A 24 3.88 3.35 11.64
C GLN A 24 3.04 3.40 12.94
N ALA A 25 2.23 4.46 13.12
CA ALA A 25 1.31 4.56 14.25
C ALA A 25 0.28 3.43 14.25
N ALA A 26 -0.26 3.06 13.08
CA ALA A 26 -1.17 1.93 12.95
C ALA A 26 -0.51 0.58 13.30
N GLN A 27 0.74 0.38 12.88
CA GLN A 27 1.52 -0.81 13.23
C GLN A 27 1.73 -0.95 14.73
N MET A 28 1.95 0.15 15.47
CA MET A 28 2.06 0.14 16.94
C MET A 28 0.75 -0.31 17.60
N LEU A 29 -0.39 -0.08 16.96
CA LEU A 29 -1.71 -0.57 17.40
C LEU A 29 -2.08 -1.95 16.82
N HIS A 30 -1.16 -2.63 16.14
CA HIS A 30 -1.42 -3.89 15.43
C HIS A 30 -2.53 -3.79 14.37
N ILE A 31 -2.76 -2.59 13.83
CA ILE A 31 -3.68 -2.36 12.71
C ILE A 31 -2.91 -2.55 11.41
N ASP A 32 -3.35 -3.54 10.62
CA ASP A 32 -2.72 -3.83 9.33
C ASP A 32 -3.32 -2.97 8.21
N ILE A 33 -2.62 -1.90 7.84
CA ILE A 33 -2.91 -1.11 6.65
C ILE A 33 -2.17 -1.74 5.46
N PRO A 34 -2.87 -2.13 4.38
CA PRO A 34 -2.23 -2.74 3.22
C PRO A 34 -1.23 -1.77 2.58
N HIS A 35 -0.07 -2.30 2.17
CA HIS A 35 0.97 -1.52 1.50
C HIS A 35 1.82 -2.41 0.58
N LEU A 36 2.37 -1.84 -0.50
CA LEU A 36 3.23 -2.53 -1.46
C LEU A 36 4.58 -1.83 -1.59
N CYS A 37 4.59 -0.53 -1.88
CA CYS A 37 5.81 0.22 -2.16
C CYS A 37 6.54 0.75 -0.91
N TYR A 38 6.01 0.48 0.30
CA TYR A 38 6.66 0.87 1.55
C TYR A 38 7.59 -0.24 2.05
N HIS A 39 8.80 0.16 2.43
CA HIS A 39 9.76 -0.68 3.16
C HIS A 39 10.45 0.20 4.21
N PRO A 40 10.65 -0.28 5.46
CA PRO A 40 11.22 0.54 6.54
C PRO A 40 12.62 1.06 6.21
N ASP A 41 13.45 0.26 5.51
CA ASP A 41 14.84 0.60 5.18
C ASP A 41 14.97 1.37 3.85
N GLN A 42 13.87 1.78 3.24
CA GLN A 42 13.90 2.49 1.97
C GLN A 42 13.21 3.85 2.05
N ARG A 43 13.63 4.76 1.18
CA ARG A 43 12.98 6.05 1.04
C ARG A 43 11.51 5.87 0.64
N ILE A 44 10.60 6.51 1.37
CA ILE A 44 9.16 6.47 1.12
C ILE A 44 8.87 7.07 -0.27
N LYS A 45 8.23 6.28 -1.13
CA LYS A 45 7.89 6.68 -2.52
C LYS A 45 6.41 7.06 -2.68
N ALA A 46 5.54 6.54 -1.83
CA ALA A 46 4.07 6.75 -1.83
C ALA A 46 3.39 6.56 -3.22
N ARG A 47 3.90 5.65 -4.05
CA ARG A 47 3.47 5.47 -5.45
C ARG A 47 2.24 4.57 -5.59
N CYS A 48 2.22 3.42 -4.89
CA CYS A 48 1.16 2.42 -5.08
C CYS A 48 -0.21 2.87 -4.56
N ARG A 49 -0.26 3.80 -3.60
CA ARG A 49 -1.47 4.37 -2.99
C ARG A 49 -2.39 3.36 -2.30
N ILE A 50 -2.03 2.08 -2.23
CA ILE A 50 -2.85 1.04 -1.59
C ILE A 50 -3.05 1.29 -0.08
N CYS A 51 -2.14 2.01 0.57
CA CYS A 51 -2.23 2.40 1.97
C CYS A 51 -3.13 3.64 2.21
N SER A 52 -4.06 3.92 1.32
CA SER A 52 -5.00 5.04 1.47
C SER A 52 -5.90 4.84 2.69
N VAL A 53 -6.05 5.90 3.50
CA VAL A 53 -6.88 5.96 4.70
C VAL A 53 -7.73 7.23 4.68
N GLU A 54 -8.85 7.19 5.41
CA GLU A 54 -9.70 8.34 5.62
C GLU A 54 -9.27 9.08 6.88
N VAL A 55 -9.23 10.41 6.80
CA VAL A 55 -8.89 11.28 7.93
C VAL A 55 -9.98 12.32 8.07
N VAL A 56 -10.52 12.45 9.28
CA VAL A 56 -11.59 13.42 9.56
C VAL A 56 -11.15 14.83 9.20
N GLY A 57 -12.02 15.58 8.52
CA GLY A 57 -11.74 16.93 8.04
C GLY A 57 -10.96 17.01 6.72
N GLN A 58 -10.51 15.86 6.17
CA GLN A 58 -9.86 15.83 4.87
C GLN A 58 -10.84 15.42 3.76
N ARG A 59 -10.83 16.15 2.64
CA ARG A 59 -11.68 15.85 1.48
C ARG A 59 -11.21 14.64 0.65
N ARG A 60 -9.97 14.23 0.82
CA ARG A 60 -9.33 13.16 0.04
C ARG A 60 -8.69 12.14 0.98
N LEU A 61 -8.66 10.89 0.52
CA LEU A 61 -7.91 9.86 1.22
C LEU A 61 -6.40 10.19 1.19
N LEU A 62 -5.75 9.96 2.31
CA LEU A 62 -4.32 10.20 2.48
C LEU A 62 -3.54 8.88 2.43
N ALA A 63 -2.31 8.93 1.93
CA ALA A 63 -1.43 7.76 1.93
C ALA A 63 -0.77 7.61 3.30
N ALA A 64 -1.13 6.58 4.06
CA ALA A 64 -0.64 6.35 5.41
C ALA A 64 0.88 6.22 5.51
N CYS A 65 1.54 5.70 4.47
CA CYS A 65 3.00 5.55 4.46
C CYS A 65 3.79 6.86 4.40
N SER A 66 3.19 7.94 3.88
CA SER A 66 3.87 9.22 3.68
C SER A 66 3.32 10.37 4.53
N THR A 67 2.10 10.24 5.05
CA THR A 67 1.45 11.28 5.84
C THR A 67 1.91 11.22 7.28
N GLU A 68 2.39 12.35 7.80
CA GLU A 68 2.76 12.50 9.22
C GLU A 68 1.51 12.63 10.09
N CYS A 69 1.60 12.10 11.30
CA CYS A 69 0.58 12.30 12.31
C CYS A 69 0.63 13.74 12.83
N TRP A 70 -0.54 14.30 13.16
CA TRP A 70 -0.67 15.59 13.84
C TRP A 70 -1.63 15.49 15.03
N GLU A 71 -1.55 16.45 15.93
CA GLU A 71 -2.35 16.48 17.16
C GLU A 71 -3.86 16.48 16.86
N GLY A 72 -4.59 15.62 17.55
CA GLY A 72 -6.04 15.49 17.42
C GLY A 72 -6.51 14.80 16.14
N MET A 73 -5.61 14.18 15.37
CA MET A 73 -5.95 13.48 14.12
C MET A 73 -6.85 12.27 14.40
N GLU A 74 -7.92 12.11 13.61
CA GLU A 74 -8.77 10.92 13.62
C GLU A 74 -8.69 10.20 12.28
N VAL A 75 -8.21 8.95 12.30
CA VAL A 75 -7.93 8.14 11.12
C VAL A 75 -8.84 6.91 11.10
N PHE A 76 -9.45 6.64 9.94
CA PHE A 76 -10.21 5.41 9.70
C PHE A 76 -9.57 4.61 8.57
N THR A 77 -9.25 3.34 8.85
CA THR A 77 -8.51 2.47 7.94
C THR A 77 -9.39 1.47 7.20
N ASP A 78 -10.66 1.36 7.57
CA ASP A 78 -11.58 0.32 7.08
C ASP A 78 -13.00 0.84 6.83
N THR A 79 -13.16 2.07 6.34
CA THR A 79 -14.47 2.56 5.86
C THR A 79 -14.80 1.97 4.49
N LYS A 80 -16.08 2.04 4.09
CA LYS A 80 -16.49 1.59 2.76
C LYS A 80 -15.68 2.29 1.66
N VAL A 81 -15.50 3.61 1.78
CA VAL A 81 -14.74 4.42 0.80
C VAL A 81 -13.28 3.97 0.73
N VAL A 82 -12.66 3.69 1.87
CA VAL A 82 -11.28 3.19 1.94
C VAL A 82 -11.18 1.83 1.26
N ARG A 83 -12.04 0.87 1.59
CA ARG A 83 -12.04 -0.48 1.00
C ARG A 83 -12.29 -0.45 -0.51
N ASP A 84 -13.27 0.32 -0.97
CA ASP A 84 -13.60 0.45 -2.40
C ASP A 84 -12.40 1.05 -3.17
N THR A 85 -11.74 2.06 -2.60
CA THR A 85 -10.55 2.68 -3.18
C THR A 85 -9.36 1.70 -3.24
N GLN A 86 -9.09 0.99 -2.15
CA GLN A 86 -8.01 0.00 -2.09
C GLN A 86 -8.25 -1.14 -3.09
N ARG A 87 -9.50 -1.60 -3.22
CA ARG A 87 -9.88 -2.61 -4.22
C ARG A 87 -9.68 -2.10 -5.65
N GLY A 88 -10.12 -0.87 -5.94
CA GLY A 88 -9.91 -0.25 -7.26
C GLY A 88 -8.44 -0.10 -7.61
N ILE A 89 -7.60 0.31 -6.65
CA ILE A 89 -6.14 0.40 -6.84
C ILE A 89 -5.54 -0.99 -7.14
N LEU A 90 -5.96 -2.04 -6.42
CA LEU A 90 -5.50 -3.41 -6.72
C LEU A 90 -5.92 -3.87 -8.11
N GLN A 91 -7.14 -3.55 -8.54
CA GLN A 91 -7.59 -3.86 -9.90
C GLN A 91 -6.72 -3.18 -10.96
N LEU A 92 -6.34 -1.92 -10.75
CA LEU A 92 -5.43 -1.20 -11.65
C LEU A 92 -4.03 -1.82 -11.67
N ILE A 93 -3.49 -2.19 -10.51
CA ILE A 93 -2.18 -2.87 -10.42
C ILE A 93 -2.24 -4.21 -11.14
N MET A 94 -3.30 -4.98 -10.95
CA MET A 94 -3.48 -6.28 -11.61
C MET A 94 -3.70 -6.16 -13.12
N ALA A 95 -4.26 -5.04 -13.61
CA ALA A 95 -4.40 -4.80 -15.05
C ALA A 95 -3.06 -4.66 -15.78
N ASP A 96 -2.04 -4.15 -15.09
CA ASP A 96 -0.68 -3.99 -15.63
C ASP A 96 0.27 -5.14 -15.26
N HIS A 97 -0.11 -6.00 -14.32
CA HIS A 97 0.73 -7.09 -13.84
C HIS A 97 0.52 -8.37 -14.65
N GLU A 98 1.62 -8.99 -15.10
CA GLU A 98 1.57 -10.28 -15.78
C GLU A 98 1.09 -11.38 -14.81
N GLU A 99 -0.09 -11.95 -15.06
CA GLU A 99 -0.74 -12.96 -14.20
C GLU A 99 -0.16 -14.38 -14.37
N ASN A 100 1.12 -14.52 -14.61
CA ASN A 100 1.77 -15.82 -14.74
C ASN A 100 2.25 -16.38 -13.38
N CYS A 101 1.32 -16.44 -12.43
CA CYS A 101 1.63 -16.81 -11.04
C CYS A 101 2.24 -18.21 -10.91
N LEU A 102 1.80 -19.17 -11.71
CA LEU A 102 2.27 -20.57 -11.61
C LEU A 102 3.77 -20.73 -11.90
N THR A 103 4.33 -19.88 -12.75
CA THR A 103 5.76 -19.89 -13.09
C THR A 103 6.56 -18.79 -12.38
N CYS A 104 5.88 -17.97 -11.56
CA CYS A 104 6.51 -16.88 -10.85
C CYS A 104 7.29 -17.38 -9.63
N PRO A 105 8.56 -16.97 -9.42
CA PRO A 105 9.36 -17.36 -8.24
C PRO A 105 8.75 -16.90 -6.90
N ARG A 106 7.85 -15.92 -6.92
CA ARG A 106 7.15 -15.41 -5.75
C ARG A 106 5.82 -16.11 -5.46
N ASN A 107 5.43 -17.10 -6.25
CA ASN A 107 4.17 -17.81 -6.04
C ASN A 107 4.06 -18.38 -4.62
N GLY A 108 2.91 -18.18 -3.97
CA GLY A 108 2.68 -18.59 -2.58
C GLY A 108 3.29 -17.66 -1.51
N ASN A 109 4.28 -16.84 -1.87
CA ASN A 109 4.88 -15.83 -0.96
C ASN A 109 4.88 -14.43 -1.59
N CYS A 110 3.78 -14.06 -2.21
CA CYS A 110 3.60 -12.79 -2.90
C CYS A 110 2.63 -11.90 -2.10
N VAL A 111 3.05 -10.68 -1.77
CA VAL A 111 2.20 -9.70 -1.07
C VAL A 111 1.00 -9.30 -1.93
N LEU A 112 1.19 -9.16 -3.25
CA LEU A 112 0.10 -8.84 -4.17
C LEU A 112 -0.97 -9.92 -4.17
N GLN A 113 -0.58 -11.21 -4.24
CA GLN A 113 -1.53 -12.33 -4.15
C GLN A 113 -2.33 -12.30 -2.83
N LYS A 114 -1.65 -12.05 -1.70
CA LYS A 114 -2.31 -11.93 -0.38
C LYS A 114 -3.32 -10.78 -0.35
N LEU A 115 -2.97 -9.64 -0.92
CA LEU A 115 -3.88 -8.49 -1.00
C LEU A 115 -5.05 -8.76 -1.95
N CYS A 116 -4.82 -9.34 -3.11
CA CYS A 116 -5.89 -9.73 -4.03
C CYS A 116 -6.88 -10.69 -3.38
N SER A 117 -6.41 -11.67 -2.63
CA SER A 117 -7.26 -12.58 -1.86
C SER A 117 -8.05 -11.82 -0.78
N ARG A 118 -7.40 -10.96 0.00
CA ARG A 118 -8.03 -10.14 1.06
C ARG A 118 -9.16 -9.26 0.53
N PHE A 119 -8.98 -8.63 -0.62
CA PHE A 119 -9.95 -7.72 -1.24
C PHE A 119 -10.86 -8.37 -2.27
N ASN A 120 -10.76 -9.69 -2.43
CA ASN A 120 -11.50 -10.47 -3.42
C ASN A 120 -11.38 -9.91 -4.85
N VAL A 121 -10.14 -9.60 -5.25
CA VAL A 121 -9.78 -9.18 -6.61
C VAL A 121 -9.25 -10.41 -7.34
N LEU A 122 -10.09 -11.04 -8.17
CA LEU A 122 -9.74 -12.27 -8.89
C LEU A 122 -9.14 -11.96 -10.26
N ARG A 123 -9.84 -11.20 -11.08
CA ARG A 123 -9.38 -10.72 -12.38
C ARG A 123 -9.90 -9.31 -12.62
N PRO A 124 -9.06 -8.39 -13.09
CA PRO A 124 -9.56 -7.06 -13.44
C PRO A 124 -10.45 -7.15 -14.69
N ASN A 125 -11.65 -6.56 -14.62
CA ASN A 125 -12.46 -6.28 -15.81
C ASN A 125 -11.90 -5.09 -16.63
N ILE A 126 -10.65 -4.75 -16.39
CA ILE A 126 -9.95 -3.66 -17.05
C ILE A 126 -9.01 -4.31 -18.07
N PRO A 127 -9.10 -3.95 -19.36
CA PRO A 127 -8.19 -4.47 -20.36
C PRO A 127 -6.74 -4.06 -20.01
N HIS A 128 -5.79 -4.97 -20.24
CA HIS A 128 -4.37 -4.66 -20.09
C HIS A 128 -4.00 -3.52 -21.04
N VAL A 129 -3.52 -2.43 -20.49
CA VAL A 129 -3.15 -1.20 -21.24
C VAL A 129 -1.62 -1.07 -21.31
N GLY A 130 -0.90 -1.92 -20.57
CA GLY A 130 0.56 -1.90 -20.49
C GLY A 130 1.23 -2.22 -21.82
N GLN A 131 2.30 -1.51 -22.14
CA GLN A 131 3.19 -1.90 -23.23
C GLN A 131 4.06 -3.06 -22.75
N HIS A 132 4.23 -4.08 -23.59
CA HIS A 132 5.20 -5.14 -23.33
C HIS A 132 6.60 -4.49 -23.20
N ILE A 133 7.18 -4.61 -22.01
CA ILE A 133 8.51 -4.05 -21.73
C ILE A 133 9.50 -5.19 -21.72
N GLU A 134 10.44 -5.18 -22.65
CA GLU A 134 11.48 -6.20 -22.72
C GLU A 134 12.29 -6.31 -21.42
N LYS A 135 12.64 -7.54 -21.06
CA LYS A 135 13.54 -7.82 -19.94
C LYS A 135 14.88 -7.14 -20.16
N ARG A 136 15.32 -6.37 -19.18
CA ARG A 136 16.60 -5.66 -19.26
C ARG A 136 17.63 -6.39 -18.40
N GLY A 137 18.67 -6.91 -19.05
CA GLY A 137 19.84 -7.48 -18.39
C GLY A 137 21.07 -6.70 -18.81
N ALA A 138 21.70 -5.96 -17.89
CA ALA A 138 22.97 -5.31 -18.14
C ALA A 138 24.14 -6.31 -18.09
N ASN A 139 23.92 -7.46 -17.43
CA ASN A 139 24.88 -8.58 -17.34
C ASN A 139 24.11 -9.90 -17.09
N PRO A 140 24.72 -11.06 -17.33
CA PRO A 140 24.06 -12.36 -17.18
C PRO A 140 23.64 -12.69 -15.72
N SER A 141 24.18 -11.99 -14.73
CA SER A 141 23.90 -12.24 -13.30
C SER A 141 22.71 -11.43 -12.77
N LEU A 142 22.27 -10.39 -13.49
CA LEU A 142 21.17 -9.53 -13.05
C LEU A 142 20.20 -9.26 -14.21
N VAL A 143 19.05 -9.88 -14.15
CA VAL A 143 17.96 -9.66 -15.13
C VAL A 143 16.79 -8.98 -14.40
N HIS A 144 16.42 -7.79 -14.88
CA HIS A 144 15.24 -7.07 -14.42
C HIS A 144 14.06 -7.40 -15.33
N ASP A 145 12.98 -7.93 -14.74
CA ASP A 145 11.72 -8.21 -15.41
C ASP A 145 10.69 -7.15 -14.98
N PRO A 146 10.46 -6.11 -15.79
CA PRO A 146 9.57 -5.01 -15.44
C PRO A 146 8.09 -5.43 -15.31
N GLU A 147 7.66 -6.48 -16.03
CA GLU A 147 6.29 -6.97 -16.04
C GLU A 147 5.90 -7.63 -14.71
N LYS A 148 6.90 -8.06 -13.93
CA LYS A 148 6.72 -8.63 -12.58
C LYS A 148 6.91 -7.62 -11.46
N CYS A 149 7.16 -6.35 -11.80
CA CYS A 149 7.32 -5.28 -10.81
C CYS A 149 5.97 -4.86 -10.23
N VAL A 150 5.89 -4.74 -8.90
CA VAL A 150 4.69 -4.31 -8.17
C VAL A 150 4.99 -3.05 -7.38
#